data_959eea2bc68e0e55d50ece85ce40c81e
#
_entry.id   959eea2bc68e0e55d50ece85ce40c81e
#
_cell.length_a   1.000
_cell.length_b   1.000
_cell.length_c   1.000
_cell.angle_alpha   90.00
_cell.angle_beta   90.00
_cell.angle_gamma   90.00
#
_symmetry.space_group_name_H-M   'P 1'
#
loop_
_entity.id
_entity.type
_entity.pdbx_description
1 polymer ?
#
loop_
_entity_poly.entity_id
_entity_poly.type
_entity_poly.pdbx_seq_one_letter_code
_entity_poly.pdbx_strand_id
1 'polypeptide(L)'
;PRAPTAEDAIGGWRPKGFVNLALLKGYKFSFESSSDHGSTHISYALVYAEGNTREAIVAAMKKRHTYAATDNIIADFRCGEHMMGDEFTTAEAPKFRIHLEGTAPFAKVVFVKDDLEVFTATPDKAQCDITWKDPDAKNGTSYYYVRGEQKNGELVWASPMWITCTLAK
;
A
#
# COMPACT_ATOMS: atom_id res chain seq x y z
N PRO A 1 -3.16 9.91 -6.66
CA PRO A 1 -2.22 11.03 -6.43
C PRO A 1 -1.99 11.79 -7.73
N ARG A 2 -1.99 13.10 -7.63
CA ARG A 2 -1.65 13.94 -8.77
C ARG A 2 -0.20 13.65 -9.16
N ALA A 3 0.04 13.28 -10.40
CA ALA A 3 1.38 13.15 -10.90
C ALA A 3 2.10 14.50 -10.77
N PRO A 4 3.23 14.59 -10.06
CA PRO A 4 3.95 15.85 -9.97
C PRO A 4 4.39 16.26 -11.38
N THR A 5 4.33 17.56 -11.65
CA THR A 5 4.90 18.12 -12.87
C THR A 5 6.43 18.04 -12.80
N ALA A 6 7.13 18.27 -13.91
CA ALA A 6 8.58 18.36 -13.91
C ALA A 6 9.11 19.45 -12.96
N GLU A 7 8.31 20.49 -12.69
CA GLU A 7 8.61 21.58 -11.78
C GLU A 7 8.47 21.18 -10.30
N ASP A 8 7.51 20.27 -9.99
CA ASP A 8 7.25 19.81 -8.62
C ASP A 8 8.16 18.65 -8.21
N ALA A 9 8.83 17.99 -9.15
CA ALA A 9 9.64 16.81 -8.88
C ALA A 9 11.11 17.18 -8.62
N ILE A 10 11.62 16.82 -7.44
CA ILE A 10 13.05 16.91 -7.14
C ILE A 10 13.82 16.02 -8.13
N GLY A 11 14.72 16.60 -8.91
CA GLY A 11 15.44 15.92 -10.00
C GLY A 11 14.64 15.69 -11.27
N GLY A 12 13.44 16.31 -11.40
CA GLY A 12 12.58 16.29 -12.56
C GLY A 12 11.69 15.04 -12.68
N TRP A 13 10.71 15.15 -13.55
CA TRP A 13 9.77 14.06 -13.85
C TRP A 13 10.46 12.90 -14.59
N ARG A 14 10.52 11.72 -13.98
CA ARG A 14 11.18 10.53 -14.52
C ARG A 14 10.22 9.33 -14.59
N PRO A 15 9.30 9.29 -15.56
CA PRO A 15 8.26 8.27 -15.61
C PRO A 15 8.79 6.83 -15.73
N LYS A 16 10.01 6.64 -16.25
CA LYS A 16 10.66 5.31 -16.33
C LYS A 16 11.18 4.78 -14.99
N GLY A 17 11.19 5.61 -13.95
CA GLY A 17 11.64 5.26 -12.59
C GLY A 17 10.52 5.00 -11.60
N PHE A 18 9.28 4.93 -12.03
CA PHE A 18 8.15 4.74 -11.11
C PHE A 18 8.10 3.33 -10.54
N VAL A 19 7.70 3.25 -9.27
CA VAL A 19 7.62 2.03 -8.47
C VAL A 19 6.71 0.98 -9.11
N ASN A 20 5.57 1.38 -9.68
CA ASN A 20 4.65 0.47 -10.37
C ASN A 20 5.30 -0.28 -11.55
N LEU A 21 6.23 0.35 -12.26
CA LEU A 21 6.95 -0.29 -13.35
C LEU A 21 7.88 -1.42 -12.88
N ALA A 22 8.43 -1.29 -11.66
CA ALA A 22 9.22 -2.36 -11.07
C ALA A 22 8.33 -3.53 -10.63
N LEU A 23 7.15 -3.26 -10.05
CA LEU A 23 6.15 -4.30 -9.73
C LEU A 23 5.70 -5.05 -10.98
N LEU A 24 5.40 -4.36 -12.09
CA LEU A 24 5.05 -4.96 -13.38
C LEU A 24 6.15 -5.84 -13.96
N LYS A 25 7.42 -5.58 -13.64
CA LYS A 25 8.57 -6.42 -14.00
C LYS A 25 8.76 -7.63 -13.07
N GLY A 26 7.88 -7.82 -12.09
CA GLY A 26 7.91 -8.94 -11.14
C GLY A 26 8.82 -8.74 -9.93
N TYR A 27 9.38 -7.54 -9.72
CA TYR A 27 10.12 -7.26 -8.51
C TYR A 27 9.17 -7.22 -7.31
N LYS A 28 9.59 -7.85 -6.20
CA LYS A 28 8.82 -7.90 -4.95
C LYS A 28 9.52 -7.05 -3.90
N PHE A 29 8.87 -5.97 -3.49
CA PHE A 29 9.38 -5.04 -2.46
C PHE A 29 8.23 -4.38 -1.71
N SER A 30 8.53 -3.83 -0.55
CA SER A 30 7.59 -3.04 0.26
C SER A 30 7.70 -1.55 -0.08
N PHE A 31 6.68 -0.82 0.36
CA PHE A 31 6.70 0.63 0.27
C PHE A 31 7.20 1.24 1.56
N GLU A 32 7.98 2.27 1.42
CA GLU A 32 8.39 3.19 2.47
C GLU A 32 8.56 4.59 1.88
N SER A 33 8.51 5.60 2.71
CA SER A 33 8.80 6.97 2.33
C SER A 33 9.71 7.62 3.36
N SER A 34 10.39 8.66 2.94
CA SER A 34 11.36 9.37 3.75
C SER A 34 11.25 10.86 3.51
N SER A 35 11.48 11.65 4.56
CA SER A 35 11.54 13.12 4.48
C SER A 35 12.83 13.63 3.84
N ASP A 36 13.74 12.76 3.41
CA ASP A 36 15.06 13.10 2.91
C ASP A 36 15.88 13.88 3.96
N HIS A 37 16.74 14.78 3.54
CA HIS A 37 17.46 15.73 4.41
C HIS A 37 16.72 17.06 4.46
N GLY A 38 16.82 17.77 5.56
CA GLY A 38 16.21 19.10 5.72
C GLY A 38 14.84 19.14 6.37
N SER A 39 14.14 18.01 6.52
CA SER A 39 12.91 17.88 7.29
C SER A 39 12.82 16.51 7.94
N THR A 40 12.05 16.40 9.05
CA THR A 40 11.77 15.15 9.73
C THR A 40 10.28 14.79 9.72
N HIS A 41 9.45 15.59 9.02
CA HIS A 41 7.99 15.50 9.13
C HIS A 41 7.25 15.61 7.78
N ILE A 42 7.95 15.38 6.64
CA ILE A 42 7.31 15.40 5.32
C ILE A 42 6.76 14.03 4.95
N SER A 43 7.42 12.95 5.40
CA SER A 43 6.95 11.59 5.18
C SER A 43 7.60 10.59 6.15
N TYR A 44 7.00 9.41 6.25
CA TYR A 44 7.32 8.39 7.24
C TYR A 44 7.40 7.01 6.61
N ALA A 45 8.42 6.25 6.97
CA ALA A 45 8.47 4.81 6.82
C ALA A 45 7.87 4.15 8.06
N LEU A 46 6.76 3.43 7.91
CA LEU A 46 6.06 2.78 9.01
C LEU A 46 6.23 1.27 8.93
N VAL A 47 6.44 0.63 10.08
CA VAL A 47 6.82 -0.79 10.16
C VAL A 47 5.94 -1.51 11.17
N TYR A 48 5.32 -2.61 10.78
CA TYR A 48 4.62 -3.52 11.68
C TYR A 48 5.61 -4.54 12.26
N ALA A 49 6.21 -4.20 13.40
CA ALA A 49 7.16 -5.04 14.11
C ALA A 49 6.55 -5.62 15.38
N GLU A 50 6.99 -6.81 15.80
CA GLU A 50 6.55 -7.47 17.03
C GLU A 50 7.05 -6.76 18.31
N GLY A 51 8.01 -5.85 18.16
CA GLY A 51 8.55 -5.06 19.26
C GLY A 51 9.46 -3.94 18.78
N ASN A 52 9.71 -2.97 19.65
CA ASN A 52 10.59 -1.83 19.34
C ASN A 52 12.07 -2.18 19.62
N THR A 53 12.56 -3.18 18.88
CA THR A 53 13.96 -3.58 18.88
C THR A 53 14.50 -3.57 17.46
N ARG A 54 15.81 -3.40 17.30
CA ARG A 54 16.47 -3.42 15.99
C ARG A 54 16.18 -4.73 15.24
N GLU A 55 16.25 -5.86 15.94
CA GLU A 55 16.02 -7.20 15.38
C GLU A 55 14.60 -7.36 14.87
N ALA A 56 13.60 -6.96 15.69
CA ALA A 56 12.19 -7.03 15.32
C ALA A 56 11.86 -6.12 14.12
N ILE A 57 12.37 -4.88 14.10
CA ILE A 57 12.19 -3.94 13.00
C ILE A 57 12.80 -4.49 11.71
N VAL A 58 14.06 -4.95 11.74
CA VAL A 58 14.72 -5.53 10.57
C VAL A 58 14.01 -6.80 10.08
N ALA A 59 13.51 -7.65 11.01
CA ALA A 59 12.74 -8.83 10.63
C ALA A 59 11.43 -8.46 9.92
N ALA A 60 10.71 -7.46 10.40
CA ALA A 60 9.49 -6.96 9.79
C ALA A 60 9.77 -6.34 8.39
N MET A 61 10.82 -5.55 8.25
CA MET A 61 11.24 -4.99 6.95
C MET A 61 11.58 -6.10 5.95
N LYS A 62 12.29 -7.16 6.37
CA LYS A 62 12.58 -8.33 5.51
C LYS A 62 11.31 -9.07 5.07
N LYS A 63 10.26 -9.06 5.89
CA LYS A 63 8.94 -9.59 5.56
C LYS A 63 8.10 -8.61 4.72
N ARG A 64 8.61 -7.42 4.45
CA ARG A 64 7.88 -6.34 3.73
C ARG A 64 6.66 -5.81 4.49
N HIS A 65 6.60 -6.00 5.81
CA HIS A 65 5.54 -5.49 6.69
C HIS A 65 5.75 -4.01 6.97
N THR A 66 5.79 -3.21 5.90
CA THR A 66 5.99 -1.76 5.96
C THR A 66 4.96 -1.05 5.11
N TYR A 67 4.79 0.24 5.35
CA TYR A 67 4.01 1.10 4.49
C TYR A 67 4.55 2.54 4.50
N ALA A 68 4.17 3.31 3.51
CA ALA A 68 4.57 4.70 3.34
C ALA A 68 3.41 5.63 3.68
N ALA A 69 3.68 6.75 4.34
CA ALA A 69 2.71 7.82 4.56
C ALA A 69 3.39 9.19 4.56
N THR A 70 2.67 10.22 4.14
CA THR A 70 3.16 11.61 4.18
C THR A 70 2.71 12.36 5.43
N ASP A 71 1.91 11.72 6.28
CA ASP A 71 1.46 12.23 7.59
C ASP A 71 1.34 11.06 8.59
N ASN A 72 0.95 11.34 9.83
CA ASN A 72 0.69 10.35 10.87
C ASN A 72 -0.58 9.55 10.57
N ILE A 73 -0.50 8.70 9.56
CA ILE A 73 -1.59 7.83 9.09
C ILE A 73 -1.32 6.40 9.50
N ILE A 74 -2.28 5.76 10.18
CA ILE A 74 -2.25 4.31 10.45
C ILE A 74 -2.97 3.60 9.31
N ALA A 75 -2.34 2.53 8.77
CA ALA A 75 -2.93 1.69 7.74
C ALA A 75 -2.67 0.22 8.03
N ASP A 76 -3.72 -0.57 8.27
CA ASP A 76 -3.66 -2.02 8.43
C ASP A 76 -4.40 -2.71 7.28
N PHE A 77 -3.62 -3.21 6.31
CA PHE A 77 -4.13 -3.88 5.10
C PHE A 77 -3.93 -5.39 5.20
N ARG A 78 -5.06 -6.14 5.12
CA ARG A 78 -5.09 -7.58 5.31
C ARG A 78 -5.95 -8.32 4.29
N CYS A 79 -5.58 -9.61 4.09
CA CYS A 79 -6.40 -10.61 3.40
C CYS A 79 -6.45 -11.87 4.29
N GLY A 80 -7.55 -12.06 5.03
CA GLY A 80 -7.61 -13.06 6.11
C GLY A 80 -6.57 -12.79 7.19
N GLU A 81 -5.77 -13.81 7.52
CA GLU A 81 -4.67 -13.70 8.49
C GLU A 81 -3.40 -13.05 7.91
N HIS A 82 -3.32 -12.90 6.59
CA HIS A 82 -2.18 -12.31 5.91
C HIS A 82 -2.24 -10.79 5.93
N MET A 83 -1.09 -10.15 6.07
CA MET A 83 -0.98 -8.70 6.06
C MET A 83 -0.17 -8.20 4.86
N MET A 84 -0.19 -6.89 4.64
CA MET A 84 0.65 -6.26 3.63
C MET A 84 2.09 -6.77 3.68
N GLY A 85 2.68 -7.02 2.51
CA GLY A 85 4.02 -7.60 2.38
C GLY A 85 4.03 -9.11 2.19
N ASP A 86 2.98 -9.82 2.60
CA ASP A 86 2.92 -11.28 2.54
C ASP A 86 2.78 -11.82 1.11
N GLU A 87 3.23 -13.06 0.96
CA GLU A 87 3.09 -13.86 -0.25
C GLU A 87 2.46 -15.21 0.14
N PHE A 88 1.31 -15.55 -0.48
CA PHE A 88 0.58 -16.77 -0.14
C PHE A 88 -0.28 -17.29 -1.27
N THR A 89 -0.80 -18.50 -1.09
CA THR A 89 -1.72 -19.17 -2.02
C THR A 89 -3.10 -19.33 -1.38
N THR A 90 -4.16 -19.13 -2.18
CA THR A 90 -5.55 -19.32 -1.76
C THR A 90 -6.37 -20.04 -2.82
N ALA A 91 -7.33 -20.87 -2.38
CA ALA A 91 -8.33 -21.49 -3.25
C ALA A 91 -9.60 -20.64 -3.41
N GLU A 92 -9.66 -19.47 -2.79
CA GLU A 92 -10.80 -18.57 -2.84
C GLU A 92 -10.41 -17.21 -3.43
N ALA A 93 -11.43 -16.48 -3.95
CA ALA A 93 -11.22 -15.10 -4.38
C ALA A 93 -10.81 -14.24 -3.18
N PRO A 94 -9.69 -13.48 -3.29
CA PRO A 94 -9.16 -12.69 -2.19
C PRO A 94 -10.19 -11.69 -1.67
N LYS A 95 -10.35 -11.66 -0.34
CA LYS A 95 -11.18 -10.68 0.37
C LYS A 95 -10.29 -9.86 1.28
N PHE A 96 -10.22 -8.59 0.97
CA PHE A 96 -9.36 -7.64 1.67
C PHE A 96 -10.14 -6.82 2.70
N ARG A 97 -9.44 -6.43 3.75
CA ARG A 97 -9.83 -5.38 4.67
C ARG A 97 -8.69 -4.38 4.77
N ILE A 98 -9.03 -3.09 4.74
CA ILE A 98 -8.13 -2.03 5.16
C ILE A 98 -8.77 -1.22 6.27
N HIS A 99 -8.04 -1.05 7.36
CA HIS A 99 -8.33 -0.09 8.41
C HIS A 99 -7.40 1.11 8.25
N LEU A 100 -7.97 2.31 8.25
CA LEU A 100 -7.25 3.57 8.12
C LEU A 100 -7.64 4.52 9.24
N GLU A 101 -6.62 5.13 9.88
CA GLU A 101 -6.78 6.26 10.78
C GLU A 101 -5.89 7.41 10.29
N GLY A 102 -6.49 8.48 9.84
CA GLY A 102 -5.81 9.65 9.31
C GLY A 102 -5.95 10.87 10.21
N THR A 103 -5.19 11.89 9.91
CA THR A 103 -5.25 13.21 10.54
C THR A 103 -6.36 14.09 9.97
N ALA A 104 -6.87 13.72 8.77
CA ALA A 104 -7.97 14.36 8.07
C ALA A 104 -8.86 13.30 7.37
N PRO A 105 -10.09 13.65 6.95
CA PRO A 105 -10.96 12.73 6.22
C PRO A 105 -10.32 12.23 4.92
N PHE A 106 -10.44 10.92 4.63
CA PHE A 106 -10.02 10.33 3.37
C PHE A 106 -10.99 10.72 2.25
N ALA A 107 -10.46 11.42 1.25
CA ALA A 107 -11.20 11.75 0.03
C ALA A 107 -11.32 10.52 -0.88
N LYS A 108 -10.28 9.67 -0.89
CA LYS A 108 -10.21 8.52 -1.79
C LYS A 108 -9.36 7.40 -1.20
N VAL A 109 -9.83 6.16 -1.32
CA VAL A 109 -9.09 4.93 -1.01
C VAL A 109 -9.20 3.99 -2.20
N VAL A 110 -8.08 3.58 -2.75
CA VAL A 110 -8.00 2.82 -4.00
C VAL A 110 -7.31 1.49 -3.78
N PHE A 111 -7.94 0.40 -4.20
CA PHE A 111 -7.31 -0.90 -4.33
C PHE A 111 -6.76 -1.05 -5.74
N VAL A 112 -5.50 -1.44 -5.81
CA VAL A 112 -4.78 -1.66 -7.06
C VAL A 112 -4.43 -3.13 -7.18
N LYS A 113 -4.72 -3.72 -8.35
CA LYS A 113 -4.33 -5.08 -8.75
C LYS A 113 -3.55 -5.01 -10.05
N ASP A 114 -2.33 -5.52 -10.07
CA ASP A 114 -1.50 -5.61 -11.28
C ASP A 114 -1.45 -4.29 -12.07
N ASP A 115 -1.21 -3.17 -11.34
CA ASP A 115 -1.17 -1.78 -11.82
C ASP A 115 -2.53 -1.17 -12.24
N LEU A 116 -3.63 -1.89 -12.09
CA LEU A 116 -4.97 -1.40 -12.40
C LEU A 116 -5.72 -0.99 -11.13
N GLU A 117 -6.38 0.16 -11.13
CA GLU A 117 -7.34 0.56 -10.09
C GLU A 117 -8.60 -0.32 -10.23
N VAL A 118 -8.82 -1.24 -9.29
CA VAL A 118 -9.92 -2.21 -9.36
C VAL A 118 -11.09 -1.88 -8.46
N PHE A 119 -10.87 -1.08 -7.42
CA PHE A 119 -11.93 -0.61 -6.53
C PHE A 119 -11.55 0.74 -5.93
N THR A 120 -12.52 1.63 -5.81
CA THR A 120 -12.36 2.95 -5.17
C THR A 120 -13.49 3.19 -4.18
N ALA A 121 -13.13 3.61 -2.98
CA ALA A 121 -14.04 4.11 -1.97
C ALA A 121 -13.77 5.59 -1.68
N THR A 122 -14.82 6.31 -1.27
CA THR A 122 -14.76 7.73 -0.87
C THR A 122 -15.37 7.87 0.53
N PRO A 123 -14.66 7.45 1.59
CA PRO A 123 -15.25 7.30 2.91
C PRO A 123 -15.65 8.62 3.57
N ASP A 124 -15.00 9.72 3.22
CA ASP A 124 -15.21 11.06 3.79
C ASP A 124 -15.15 11.09 5.34
N LYS A 125 -14.26 10.27 5.90
CA LYS A 125 -14.01 10.12 7.34
C LYS A 125 -12.52 9.97 7.58
N ALA A 126 -12.04 10.49 8.72
CA ALA A 126 -10.63 10.32 9.14
C ALA A 126 -10.32 8.88 9.57
N GLN A 127 -11.32 8.16 10.10
CA GLN A 127 -11.22 6.75 10.45
C GLN A 127 -12.22 5.95 9.63
N CYS A 128 -11.76 4.89 8.98
CA CYS A 128 -12.61 4.03 8.17
C CYS A 128 -12.08 2.59 8.06
N ASP A 129 -13.04 1.66 8.00
CA ASP A 129 -12.82 0.25 7.64
C ASP A 129 -13.45 0.00 6.29
N ILE A 130 -12.68 -0.51 5.35
CA ILE A 130 -13.15 -0.82 4.00
C ILE A 130 -12.87 -2.29 3.74
N THR A 131 -13.88 -3.00 3.29
CA THR A 131 -13.77 -4.39 2.85
C THR A 131 -14.11 -4.47 1.38
N TRP A 132 -13.27 -5.20 0.63
CA TRP A 132 -13.50 -5.49 -0.78
C TRP A 132 -13.08 -6.92 -1.11
N LYS A 133 -13.88 -7.62 -1.90
CA LYS A 133 -13.57 -8.95 -2.45
C LYS A 133 -13.34 -8.79 -3.94
N ASP A 134 -12.25 -9.36 -4.46
CA ASP A 134 -11.97 -9.31 -5.90
C ASP A 134 -13.01 -10.12 -6.68
N PRO A 135 -13.92 -9.48 -7.44
CA PRO A 135 -14.93 -10.21 -8.23
C PRO A 135 -14.35 -10.87 -9.48
N ASP A 136 -13.15 -10.40 -9.91
CA ASP A 136 -12.47 -10.83 -11.13
C ASP A 136 -11.20 -11.63 -10.83
N ALA A 137 -11.16 -12.31 -9.66
CA ALA A 137 -10.06 -13.18 -9.30
C ALA A 137 -9.95 -14.35 -10.29
N LYS A 138 -8.70 -14.60 -10.74
CA LYS A 138 -8.38 -15.68 -11.69
C LYS A 138 -7.22 -16.51 -11.16
N ASN A 139 -7.11 -17.77 -11.62
CA ASN A 139 -5.98 -18.60 -11.31
C ASN A 139 -4.67 -17.96 -11.82
N GLY A 140 -3.65 -17.99 -10.96
CA GLY A 140 -2.36 -17.34 -11.17
C GLY A 140 -2.02 -16.37 -10.05
N THR A 141 -0.87 -15.73 -10.15
CA THR A 141 -0.36 -14.78 -9.15
C THR A 141 -0.66 -13.35 -9.58
N SER A 142 -1.30 -12.60 -8.68
CA SER A 142 -1.49 -11.15 -8.80
C SER A 142 -0.91 -10.45 -7.58
N TYR A 143 -0.51 -9.19 -7.73
CA TYR A 143 -0.20 -8.34 -6.58
C TYR A 143 -1.31 -7.33 -6.33
N TYR A 144 -1.54 -7.06 -5.04
CA TYR A 144 -2.57 -6.11 -4.59
C TYR A 144 -1.97 -5.16 -3.58
N TYR A 145 -2.24 -3.88 -3.72
CA TYR A 145 -1.92 -2.88 -2.71
C TYR A 145 -3.03 -1.83 -2.59
N VAL A 146 -2.98 -1.05 -1.52
CA VAL A 146 -3.94 0.02 -1.28
C VAL A 146 -3.21 1.35 -1.16
N ARG A 147 -3.81 2.39 -1.72
CA ARG A 147 -3.40 3.77 -1.49
C ARG A 147 -4.58 4.61 -1.02
N GLY A 148 -4.33 5.52 -0.09
CA GLY A 148 -5.31 6.48 0.41
C GLY A 148 -4.84 7.91 0.18
N GLU A 149 -5.81 8.78 -0.04
CA GLU A 149 -5.60 10.23 -0.17
C GLU A 149 -6.56 10.94 0.77
N GLN A 150 -6.05 11.77 1.66
CA GLN A 150 -6.84 12.61 2.54
C GLN A 150 -7.25 13.92 1.84
N LYS A 151 -8.28 14.59 2.34
CA LYS A 151 -8.77 15.88 1.81
C LYS A 151 -7.73 17.02 1.91
N ASN A 152 -6.81 16.92 2.84
CA ASN A 152 -5.68 17.86 2.97
C ASN A 152 -4.51 17.55 2.02
N GLY A 153 -4.63 16.50 1.18
CA GLY A 153 -3.63 16.10 0.20
C GLY A 153 -2.61 15.07 0.71
N GLU A 154 -2.65 14.71 1.99
CA GLU A 154 -1.74 13.71 2.55
C GLU A 154 -2.08 12.30 2.08
N LEU A 155 -1.07 11.45 1.95
CA LEU A 155 -1.14 10.18 1.25
C LEU A 155 -0.64 9.02 2.10
N VAL A 156 -1.17 7.83 1.82
CA VAL A 156 -0.69 6.56 2.39
C VAL A 156 -0.66 5.48 1.30
N TRP A 157 0.37 4.61 1.35
CA TRP A 157 0.53 3.44 0.48
C TRP A 157 0.83 2.21 1.32
N ALA A 158 -0.13 1.30 1.47
CA ALA A 158 0.09 -0.02 2.06
C ALA A 158 0.90 -0.88 1.09
N SER A 159 1.89 -1.62 1.60
CA SER A 159 2.75 -2.48 0.77
C SER A 159 1.96 -3.59 0.06
N PRO A 160 2.44 -4.05 -1.11
CA PRO A 160 1.75 -5.09 -1.87
C PRO A 160 1.72 -6.44 -1.15
N MET A 161 0.64 -7.20 -1.36
CA MET A 161 0.58 -8.65 -1.15
C MET A 161 0.61 -9.35 -2.51
N TRP A 162 1.33 -10.48 -2.59
CA TRP A 162 1.35 -11.34 -3.78
C TRP A 162 0.54 -12.58 -3.51
N ILE A 163 -0.57 -12.76 -4.23
CA ILE A 163 -1.55 -13.81 -3.98
C ILE A 163 -1.64 -14.72 -5.20
N THR A 164 -1.34 -16.00 -5.00
CA THR A 164 -1.55 -17.03 -6.01
C THR A 164 -2.92 -17.68 -5.80
N CYS A 165 -3.84 -17.43 -6.70
CA CYS A 165 -5.15 -18.05 -6.67
C CYS A 165 -5.13 -19.41 -7.37
N THR A 166 -5.75 -20.42 -6.75
CA THR A 166 -5.99 -21.79 -7.28
C THR A 166 -7.47 -22.11 -7.18
N LEU A 167 -8.30 -21.28 -7.83
CA LEU A 167 -9.75 -21.36 -7.75
C LEU A 167 -10.25 -22.66 -8.39
N ALA A 168 -11.21 -23.34 -7.74
CA ALA A 168 -11.93 -24.45 -8.35
C ALA A 168 -12.69 -23.98 -9.60
N LYS A 169 -12.73 -24.84 -10.62
CA LYS A 169 -13.50 -24.58 -11.85
C LYS A 169 -14.99 -24.74 -11.60
#